data_e48230fa9b9b690016eef21ff53374fd
#
_entry.id   e48230fa9b9b690016eef21ff53374fd
#
_cell.length_a   1.000
_cell.length_b   1.000
_cell.length_c   1.000
_cell.angle_alpha   90.00
_cell.angle_beta   90.00
_cell.angle_gamma   90.00
#
_symmetry.space_group_name_H-M   'P 1'
#
loop_
_entity.id
_entity.type
_entity.pdbx_description
1 polymer ?
#
loop_
_entity_poly.entity_id
_entity_poly.type
_entity_poly.pdbx_seq_one_letter_code
_entity_poly.pdbx_strand_id
1 'polypeptide(L)'
;MGKTTRKIIKSEIVLAGDVGGTKTRLGLFEGTRGRLRLLFEKIYLSKNYKGLENVLGDFLRGKQGIATACFGVAGPVTQEVVIATNLPWWIDIQSLQKTLPIKKMEVINDLVANAYGISVLKKSDFEILNVGKIKKGNQALISAGTGLGEAILFWDGQQHVPSPSEGGHAEFGPRNHLEMELFHYLSDYFDHVSYERVLSGDGLFHIYQFLKDSKRFGSEPSWLFEKMKSEDPAEVISEMARLKKNKLCMKALDLFTSIYGAAAGNLALQVMAVGGVFIGGGIAPKIIWKLKDRTFMKAFKEKGRLSHIVVPIPVKVIMNERTALLGAASRAMALLKD
;
A
#
# COMPACT_ATOMS: atom_id res chain seq x y z
N MET A 1 -52.92 14.07 -1.90
CA MET A 1 -51.98 13.23 -2.64
C MET A 1 -50.70 14.06 -2.91
N GLY A 2 -49.70 13.95 -2.07
CA GLY A 2 -48.46 14.66 -2.21
C GLY A 2 -47.56 13.94 -3.21
N LYS A 3 -47.26 14.61 -4.33
CA LYS A 3 -46.25 14.14 -5.29
C LYS A 3 -44.87 14.23 -4.64
N THR A 4 -44.31 13.11 -4.24
CA THR A 4 -42.90 13.00 -3.82
C THR A 4 -42.03 13.20 -5.08
N THR A 5 -41.54 14.40 -5.27
CA THR A 5 -40.57 14.72 -6.32
C THR A 5 -39.30 13.93 -6.02
N ARG A 6 -39.05 12.84 -6.71
CA ARG A 6 -37.75 12.16 -6.71
C ARG A 6 -36.72 13.19 -7.22
N LYS A 7 -35.91 13.73 -6.33
CA LYS A 7 -34.74 14.51 -6.69
C LYS A 7 -33.84 13.63 -7.57
N ILE A 8 -33.78 13.94 -8.86
CA ILE A 8 -32.82 13.31 -9.79
C ILE A 8 -31.46 13.70 -9.26
N ILE A 9 -30.76 12.74 -8.65
CA ILE A 9 -29.39 12.95 -8.20
C ILE A 9 -28.54 12.95 -9.48
N LYS A 10 -28.14 14.14 -9.90
CA LYS A 10 -27.23 14.32 -11.05
C LYS A 10 -25.94 13.57 -10.76
N SER A 11 -25.54 12.68 -11.63
CA SER A 11 -24.24 12.03 -11.54
C SER A 11 -23.16 13.04 -11.88
N GLU A 12 -22.14 13.13 -11.02
CA GLU A 12 -20.99 14.03 -11.22
C GLU A 12 -19.78 13.23 -11.66
N ILE A 13 -18.95 13.85 -12.51
CA ILE A 13 -17.68 13.26 -12.95
C ILE A 13 -16.58 13.80 -12.07
N VAL A 14 -15.77 12.89 -11.53
CA VAL A 14 -14.60 13.23 -10.72
C VAL A 14 -13.34 12.64 -11.34
N LEU A 15 -12.21 13.34 -11.15
CA LEU A 15 -10.89 12.89 -11.54
C LEU A 15 -10.18 12.29 -10.32
N ALA A 16 -9.59 11.14 -10.50
CA ALA A 16 -8.75 10.50 -9.50
C ALA A 16 -7.36 10.19 -10.06
N GLY A 17 -6.35 10.28 -9.22
CA GLY A 17 -4.98 9.90 -9.54
C GLY A 17 -4.32 9.06 -8.46
N ASP A 18 -3.53 8.10 -8.92
CA ASP A 18 -2.57 7.34 -8.12
C ASP A 18 -1.19 7.61 -8.73
N VAL A 19 -0.40 8.43 -8.02
CA VAL A 19 0.86 9.02 -8.51
C VAL A 19 2.02 8.34 -7.78
N GLY A 20 2.60 7.36 -8.44
CA GLY A 20 3.77 6.63 -7.95
C GLY A 20 5.05 6.93 -8.74
N GLY A 21 6.19 6.56 -8.17
CA GLY A 21 7.51 6.80 -8.76
C GLY A 21 7.72 6.19 -10.16
N THR A 22 7.14 5.02 -10.41
CA THR A 22 7.27 4.33 -11.70
C THR A 22 6.12 4.65 -12.65
N LYS A 23 4.89 4.67 -12.13
CA LYS A 23 3.66 4.82 -12.89
C LYS A 23 2.73 5.82 -12.24
N THR A 24 2.10 6.66 -13.06
CA THR A 24 0.98 7.52 -12.67
C THR A 24 -0.27 6.98 -13.34
N ARG A 25 -1.27 6.62 -12.55
CA ARG A 25 -2.56 6.11 -13.02
C ARG A 25 -3.62 7.19 -12.80
N LEU A 26 -4.29 7.61 -13.85
CA LEU A 26 -5.38 8.58 -13.80
C LEU A 26 -6.69 7.92 -14.24
N GLY A 27 -7.80 8.29 -13.59
CA GLY A 27 -9.12 7.76 -13.87
C GLY A 27 -10.22 8.83 -13.77
N LEU A 28 -11.17 8.80 -14.70
CA LEU A 28 -12.43 9.50 -14.57
C LEU A 28 -13.48 8.55 -14.04
N PHE A 29 -14.19 9.00 -13.03
CA PHE A 29 -15.26 8.24 -12.42
C PHE A 29 -16.55 9.05 -12.45
N GLU A 30 -17.64 8.36 -12.72
CA GLU A 30 -18.98 8.86 -12.50
C GLU A 30 -19.53 8.22 -11.25
N GLY A 31 -20.20 8.99 -10.42
CA GLY A 31 -20.75 8.40 -9.22
C GLY A 31 -21.85 9.22 -8.56
N THR A 32 -22.57 8.51 -7.74
CA THR A 32 -23.46 9.03 -6.71
C THR A 32 -23.00 8.41 -5.38
N ARG A 33 -23.53 8.86 -4.24
CA ARG A 33 -23.16 8.37 -2.91
C ARG A 33 -23.02 6.84 -2.87
N GLY A 34 -21.78 6.36 -2.70
CA GLY A 34 -21.48 4.94 -2.45
C GLY A 34 -21.32 4.04 -3.69
N ARG A 35 -21.44 4.58 -4.91
CA ARG A 35 -21.18 3.81 -6.14
C ARG A 35 -20.33 4.62 -7.09
N LEU A 36 -19.14 4.08 -7.40
CA LEU A 36 -18.21 4.62 -8.38
C LEU A 36 -18.24 3.75 -9.64
N ARG A 37 -18.41 4.38 -10.80
CA ARG A 37 -18.29 3.75 -12.11
C ARG A 37 -17.10 4.36 -12.83
N LEU A 38 -16.11 3.55 -13.15
CA LEU A 38 -14.97 3.96 -13.96
C LEU A 38 -15.45 4.23 -15.39
N LEU A 39 -15.20 5.44 -15.89
CA LEU A 39 -15.51 5.86 -17.26
C LEU A 39 -14.31 5.72 -18.17
N PHE A 40 -13.14 6.16 -17.69
CA PHE A 40 -11.91 6.15 -18.46
C PHE A 40 -10.71 6.05 -17.52
N GLU A 41 -9.70 5.28 -17.92
CA GLU A 41 -8.45 5.11 -17.18
C GLU A 41 -7.28 5.14 -18.16
N LYS A 42 -6.16 5.76 -17.73
CA LYS A 42 -4.91 5.70 -18.46
C LYS A 42 -3.74 5.65 -17.49
N ILE A 43 -2.74 4.84 -17.84
CA ILE A 43 -1.50 4.68 -17.08
C ILE A 43 -0.39 5.35 -17.89
N TYR A 44 0.42 6.13 -17.16
CA TYR A 44 1.58 6.82 -17.69
C TYR A 44 2.84 6.32 -17.00
N LEU A 45 3.95 6.23 -17.74
CA LEU A 45 5.27 6.03 -17.14
C LEU A 45 5.73 7.37 -16.58
N SER A 46 5.81 7.50 -15.26
CA SER A 46 6.07 8.78 -14.59
C SER A 46 7.36 9.43 -15.07
N LYS A 47 8.42 8.64 -15.30
CA LYS A 47 9.72 9.10 -15.79
C LYS A 47 9.70 9.83 -17.16
N ASN A 48 8.64 9.64 -17.94
CA ASN A 48 8.51 10.26 -19.28
C ASN A 48 7.95 11.68 -19.19
N TYR A 49 7.60 12.18 -18.01
CA TYR A 49 6.98 13.49 -17.80
C TYR A 49 7.79 14.32 -16.80
N LYS A 50 7.77 15.65 -16.98
CA LYS A 50 8.49 16.58 -16.11
C LYS A 50 7.78 16.86 -14.77
N GLY A 51 6.46 16.63 -14.72
CA GLY A 51 5.63 16.88 -13.56
C GLY A 51 4.20 16.36 -13.76
N LEU A 52 3.42 16.38 -12.70
CA LEU A 52 2.03 15.94 -12.71
C LEU A 52 1.18 16.78 -13.68
N GLU A 53 1.48 18.09 -13.80
CA GLU A 53 0.80 19.02 -14.69
C GLU A 53 0.87 18.56 -16.15
N ASN A 54 2.02 18.05 -16.58
CA ASN A 54 2.21 17.56 -17.93
C ASN A 54 1.39 16.28 -18.19
N VAL A 55 1.31 15.38 -17.20
CA VAL A 55 0.48 14.17 -17.27
C VAL A 55 -1.00 14.55 -17.34
N LEU A 56 -1.43 15.50 -16.51
CA LEU A 56 -2.80 15.98 -16.47
C LEU A 56 -3.19 16.71 -17.75
N GLY A 57 -2.31 17.55 -18.31
CA GLY A 57 -2.54 18.20 -19.59
C GLY A 57 -2.77 17.21 -20.73
N ASP A 58 -2.05 16.08 -20.72
CA ASP A 58 -2.24 15.01 -21.71
C ASP A 58 -3.53 14.21 -21.45
N PHE A 59 -3.80 13.88 -20.20
CA PHE A 59 -4.99 13.13 -19.80
C PHE A 59 -6.29 13.89 -20.06
N LEU A 60 -6.32 15.19 -19.78
CA LEU A 60 -7.52 16.04 -19.84
C LEU A 60 -7.84 16.55 -21.25
N ARG A 61 -6.98 16.33 -22.21
CA ARG A 61 -7.20 16.80 -23.60
C ARG A 61 -8.56 16.32 -24.15
N GLY A 62 -9.43 17.28 -24.46
CA GLY A 62 -10.79 17.02 -24.97
C GLY A 62 -11.80 16.54 -23.92
N LYS A 63 -11.46 16.57 -22.63
CA LYS A 63 -12.35 16.18 -21.53
C LYS A 63 -12.83 17.40 -20.77
N GLN A 64 -14.12 17.45 -20.44
CA GLN A 64 -14.77 18.57 -19.76
C GLN A 64 -15.76 18.06 -18.71
N GLY A 65 -16.27 18.96 -17.88
CA GLY A 65 -17.33 18.65 -16.92
C GLY A 65 -16.86 17.91 -15.67
N ILE A 66 -15.56 17.98 -15.33
CA ILE A 66 -14.99 17.39 -14.12
C ILE A 66 -15.29 18.33 -12.96
N ALA A 67 -16.00 17.83 -11.96
CA ALA A 67 -16.46 18.63 -10.83
C ALA A 67 -15.37 18.79 -9.76
N THR A 68 -14.71 17.69 -9.39
CA THR A 68 -13.66 17.65 -8.36
C THR A 68 -12.54 16.67 -8.74
N ALA A 69 -11.40 16.79 -8.07
CA ALA A 69 -10.28 15.87 -8.23
C ALA A 69 -9.64 15.49 -6.89
N CYS A 70 -9.05 14.29 -6.83
CA CYS A 70 -8.17 13.90 -5.73
C CYS A 70 -7.02 13.05 -6.27
N PHE A 71 -5.80 13.31 -5.78
CA PHE A 71 -4.58 12.61 -6.18
C PHE A 71 -3.92 12.01 -4.94
N GLY A 72 -3.74 10.68 -4.92
CA GLY A 72 -2.85 9.99 -3.98
C GLY A 72 -1.42 10.05 -4.51
N VAL A 73 -0.50 10.61 -3.74
CA VAL A 73 0.90 10.80 -4.14
C VAL A 73 1.81 10.10 -3.14
N ALA A 74 2.78 9.34 -3.65
CA ALA A 74 3.79 8.69 -2.84
C ALA A 74 4.74 9.75 -2.27
N GLY A 75 4.66 9.99 -0.96
CA GLY A 75 5.48 10.94 -0.21
C GLY A 75 4.71 11.74 0.82
N PRO A 76 5.42 12.47 1.68
CA PRO A 76 4.82 13.36 2.65
C PRO A 76 4.05 14.49 1.98
N VAL A 77 2.81 14.69 2.40
CA VAL A 77 1.94 15.76 1.90
C VAL A 77 1.88 16.86 2.94
N THR A 78 2.40 18.04 2.60
CA THR A 78 2.20 19.29 3.36
C THR A 78 1.05 20.10 2.75
N GLN A 79 0.64 21.17 3.41
CA GLN A 79 -0.47 21.99 2.91
C GLN A 79 -0.17 22.71 1.58
N GLU A 80 1.11 22.92 1.24
CA GLU A 80 1.51 23.73 0.10
C GLU A 80 2.15 22.93 -1.02
N VAL A 81 2.98 21.94 -0.67
CA VAL A 81 3.84 21.22 -1.61
C VAL A 81 3.89 19.74 -1.27
N VAL A 82 3.94 18.91 -2.31
CA VAL A 82 4.26 17.49 -2.20
C VAL A 82 5.55 17.20 -2.96
N ILE A 83 6.52 16.64 -2.27
CA ILE A 83 7.74 16.12 -2.88
C ILE A 83 7.53 14.62 -3.07
N ALA A 84 7.42 14.18 -4.32
CA ALA A 84 7.26 12.77 -4.62
C ALA A 84 8.55 12.02 -4.30
N THR A 85 8.50 11.03 -3.40
CA THR A 85 9.70 10.37 -2.81
C THR A 85 10.62 9.74 -3.86
N ASN A 86 10.05 9.22 -4.96
CA ASN A 86 10.81 8.49 -6.00
C ASN A 86 10.72 9.15 -7.38
N LEU A 87 10.45 10.45 -7.43
CA LEU A 87 10.39 11.26 -8.65
C LEU A 87 10.99 12.64 -8.38
N PRO A 88 11.64 13.27 -9.36
CA PRO A 88 12.08 14.65 -9.24
C PRO A 88 10.91 15.64 -9.39
N TRP A 89 9.71 15.23 -8.99
CA TRP A 89 8.51 16.04 -9.12
C TRP A 89 8.24 16.82 -7.85
N TRP A 90 8.06 18.09 -8.06
CA TRP A 90 7.62 19.05 -7.07
C TRP A 90 6.20 19.47 -7.42
N ILE A 91 5.23 19.03 -6.66
CA ILE A 91 3.81 19.28 -6.93
C ILE A 91 3.38 20.47 -6.07
N ASP A 92 3.28 21.64 -6.67
CA ASP A 92 2.68 22.83 -6.06
C ASP A 92 1.15 22.73 -6.21
N ILE A 93 0.47 22.51 -5.09
CA ILE A 93 -0.98 22.28 -5.05
C ILE A 93 -1.74 23.53 -5.52
N GLN A 94 -1.28 24.73 -5.15
CA GLN A 94 -1.94 25.98 -5.52
C GLN A 94 -1.78 26.28 -7.03
N SER A 95 -0.59 26.05 -7.57
CA SER A 95 -0.33 26.17 -9.01
C SER A 95 -1.17 25.19 -9.81
N LEU A 96 -1.25 23.94 -9.35
CA LEU A 96 -2.06 22.91 -9.98
C LEU A 96 -3.56 23.28 -9.98
N GLN A 97 -4.08 23.82 -8.89
CA GLN A 97 -5.46 24.31 -8.79
C GLN A 97 -5.77 25.45 -9.76
N LYS A 98 -4.82 26.35 -10.01
CA LYS A 98 -5.00 27.48 -10.92
C LYS A 98 -4.98 27.04 -12.39
N THR A 99 -4.23 26.01 -12.72
CA THR A 99 -4.05 25.55 -14.11
C THR A 99 -5.14 24.59 -14.58
N LEU A 100 -5.80 23.90 -13.65
CA LEU A 100 -6.86 22.93 -14.01
C LEU A 100 -8.26 23.57 -13.93
N PRO A 101 -9.14 23.27 -14.89
CA PRO A 101 -10.54 23.75 -14.90
C PRO A 101 -11.40 22.95 -13.90
N ILE A 102 -10.91 22.76 -12.66
CA ILE A 102 -11.53 21.95 -11.61
C ILE A 102 -11.72 22.81 -10.37
N LYS A 103 -12.95 22.91 -9.87
CA LYS A 103 -13.30 23.83 -8.77
C LYS A 103 -12.69 23.47 -7.43
N LYS A 104 -12.65 22.18 -7.12
CA LYS A 104 -12.08 21.66 -5.86
C LYS A 104 -11.15 20.50 -6.15
N MET A 105 -9.99 20.55 -5.55
CA MET A 105 -8.97 19.51 -5.70
C MET A 105 -8.27 19.28 -4.36
N GLU A 106 -7.89 18.03 -4.13
CA GLU A 106 -7.12 17.63 -2.96
C GLU A 106 -5.96 16.71 -3.39
N VAL A 107 -4.84 16.86 -2.72
CA VAL A 107 -3.72 15.93 -2.81
C VAL A 107 -3.56 15.27 -1.44
N ILE A 108 -3.51 13.96 -1.42
CA ILE A 108 -3.36 13.14 -0.22
C ILE A 108 -2.19 12.18 -0.39
N ASN A 109 -1.67 11.67 0.72
CA ASN A 109 -0.67 10.61 0.67
C ASN A 109 -1.25 9.34 0.00
N ASP A 110 -0.43 8.57 -0.71
CA ASP A 110 -0.85 7.35 -1.43
C ASP A 110 -1.42 6.26 -0.52
N LEU A 111 -0.89 6.11 0.71
CA LEU A 111 -1.42 5.17 1.70
C LEU A 111 -2.77 5.63 2.27
N VAL A 112 -2.96 6.95 2.41
CA VAL A 112 -4.26 7.54 2.75
C VAL A 112 -5.26 7.27 1.64
N ALA A 113 -4.86 7.41 0.36
CA ALA A 113 -5.70 7.04 -0.77
C ALA A 113 -6.06 5.54 -0.75
N ASN A 114 -5.07 4.66 -0.51
CA ASN A 114 -5.34 3.23 -0.34
C ASN A 114 -6.33 2.95 0.80
N ALA A 115 -6.20 3.63 1.92
CA ALA A 115 -7.08 3.48 3.08
C ALA A 115 -8.53 3.91 2.76
N TYR A 116 -8.74 5.02 2.05
CA TYR A 116 -10.07 5.39 1.53
C TYR A 116 -10.62 4.33 0.57
N GLY A 117 -9.73 3.71 -0.23
CA GLY A 117 -10.09 2.66 -1.18
C GLY A 117 -10.70 1.43 -0.52
N ILE A 118 -10.23 1.04 0.65
CA ILE A 118 -10.71 -0.13 1.39
C ILE A 118 -12.25 -0.11 1.55
N SER A 119 -12.84 1.07 1.78
CA SER A 119 -14.27 1.25 2.01
C SER A 119 -15.14 1.01 0.75
N VAL A 120 -14.55 1.08 -0.44
CA VAL A 120 -15.26 0.93 -1.73
C VAL A 120 -14.93 -0.37 -2.45
N LEU A 121 -14.00 -1.16 -1.92
CA LEU A 121 -13.67 -2.49 -2.44
C LEU A 121 -14.79 -3.50 -2.21
N LYS A 122 -14.90 -4.46 -3.12
CA LYS A 122 -15.83 -5.59 -3.03
C LYS A 122 -15.22 -6.73 -2.21
N LYS A 123 -16.06 -7.64 -1.72
CA LYS A 123 -15.56 -8.83 -1.01
C LYS A 123 -14.59 -9.68 -1.83
N SER A 124 -14.80 -9.74 -3.14
CA SER A 124 -13.92 -10.44 -4.10
C SER A 124 -12.54 -9.80 -4.27
N ASP A 125 -12.35 -8.55 -3.83
CA ASP A 125 -11.08 -7.83 -3.90
C ASP A 125 -10.15 -8.18 -2.73
N PHE A 126 -10.58 -9.09 -1.85
CA PHE A 126 -9.82 -9.49 -0.68
C PHE A 126 -9.59 -11.00 -0.62
N GLU A 127 -8.37 -11.38 -0.20
CA GLU A 127 -8.05 -12.71 0.29
C GLU A 127 -7.96 -12.72 1.82
N ILE A 128 -8.58 -13.71 2.46
CA ILE A 128 -8.70 -13.75 3.92
C ILE A 128 -7.57 -14.60 4.50
N LEU A 129 -6.76 -14.00 5.38
CA LEU A 129 -5.75 -14.72 6.17
C LEU A 129 -6.27 -15.11 7.56
N ASN A 130 -7.12 -14.27 8.16
CA ASN A 130 -7.80 -14.55 9.42
C ASN A 130 -9.24 -14.01 9.35
N VAL A 131 -10.21 -14.87 9.53
CA VAL A 131 -11.63 -14.47 9.55
C VAL A 131 -11.91 -13.55 10.73
N GLY A 132 -11.35 -13.88 11.89
CA GLY A 132 -11.46 -13.11 13.12
C GLY A 132 -12.91 -12.88 13.58
N LYS A 133 -13.07 -11.88 14.45
CA LYS A 133 -14.38 -11.37 14.93
C LYS A 133 -14.51 -9.92 14.52
N ILE A 134 -15.46 -9.62 13.66
CA ILE A 134 -15.69 -8.24 13.21
C ILE A 134 -16.17 -7.40 14.39
N LYS A 135 -15.45 -6.33 14.70
CA LYS A 135 -15.80 -5.34 15.72
C LYS A 135 -15.72 -3.93 15.12
N LYS A 136 -16.54 -3.02 15.64
CA LYS A 136 -16.35 -1.59 15.36
C LYS A 136 -15.11 -1.11 16.12
N GLY A 137 -14.24 -0.40 15.45
CA GLY A 137 -13.00 0.12 16.01
C GLY A 137 -12.00 0.46 14.92
N ASN A 138 -10.82 0.92 15.32
CA ASN A 138 -9.77 1.28 14.39
C ASN A 138 -9.39 0.10 13.49
N GLN A 139 -8.93 0.44 12.31
CA GLN A 139 -8.34 -0.47 11.34
C GLN A 139 -6.91 0.00 11.02
N ALA A 140 -6.11 -0.90 10.46
CA ALA A 140 -4.76 -0.61 10.03
C ALA A 140 -4.51 -1.15 8.62
N LEU A 141 -3.68 -0.43 7.87
CA LEU A 141 -3.16 -0.83 6.58
C LEU A 141 -1.63 -0.87 6.66
N ILE A 142 -1.03 -1.98 6.24
CA ILE A 142 0.41 -2.11 6.04
C ILE A 142 0.65 -2.61 4.61
N SER A 143 1.56 -1.97 3.88
CA SER A 143 1.68 -2.08 2.44
C SER A 143 3.15 -2.22 2.02
N ALA A 144 3.58 -3.44 1.73
CA ALA A 144 4.91 -3.72 1.21
C ALA A 144 4.94 -3.68 -0.32
N GLY A 145 5.85 -2.90 -0.87
CA GLY A 145 6.08 -2.70 -2.30
C GLY A 145 7.53 -2.33 -2.57
N THR A 146 7.79 -1.25 -3.31
CA THR A 146 9.11 -0.63 -3.45
C THR A 146 9.63 -0.18 -2.08
N GLY A 147 8.74 0.36 -1.23
CA GLY A 147 8.98 0.65 0.17
C GLY A 147 7.97 -0.05 1.08
N LEU A 148 7.92 0.36 2.34
CA LEU A 148 6.95 -0.08 3.34
C LEU A 148 6.13 1.11 3.82
N GLY A 149 4.84 1.15 3.47
CA GLY A 149 3.94 2.18 3.94
C GLY A 149 2.93 1.65 4.95
N GLU A 150 2.51 2.53 5.85
CA GLU A 150 1.48 2.27 6.84
C GLU A 150 0.42 3.38 6.85
N ALA A 151 -0.80 3.02 7.17
CA ALA A 151 -1.86 3.98 7.43
C ALA A 151 -2.80 3.47 8.53
N ILE A 152 -3.32 4.42 9.30
CA ILE A 152 -4.26 4.15 10.37
C ILE A 152 -5.64 4.62 9.92
N LEU A 153 -6.68 3.82 10.14
CA LEU A 153 -8.05 4.19 9.89
C LEU A 153 -8.76 4.32 11.25
N PHE A 154 -8.80 5.53 11.78
CA PHE A 154 -9.45 5.81 13.05
C PHE A 154 -10.98 5.67 12.92
N TRP A 155 -11.59 5.01 13.88
CA TRP A 155 -13.04 4.91 13.97
C TRP A 155 -13.59 6.09 14.79
N ASP A 156 -14.31 7.02 14.15
CA ASP A 156 -14.89 8.22 14.80
C ASP A 156 -16.27 7.96 15.43
N GLY A 157 -16.74 6.72 15.40
CA GLY A 157 -18.09 6.33 15.85
C GLY A 157 -19.07 6.11 14.69
N GLN A 158 -18.81 6.66 13.50
CA GLN A 158 -19.66 6.56 12.31
C GLN A 158 -18.92 5.99 11.09
N GLN A 159 -17.66 6.41 10.87
CA GLN A 159 -16.86 6.04 9.71
C GLN A 159 -15.39 5.90 10.09
N HIS A 160 -14.61 5.33 9.19
CA HIS A 160 -13.16 5.32 9.31
C HIS A 160 -12.56 6.57 8.69
N VAL A 161 -11.71 7.27 9.44
CA VAL A 161 -10.95 8.45 9.01
C VAL A 161 -9.50 8.03 8.83
N PRO A 162 -9.00 7.93 7.60
CA PRO A 162 -7.61 7.61 7.33
C PRO A 162 -6.65 8.69 7.83
N SER A 163 -5.54 8.23 8.43
CA SER A 163 -4.42 9.07 8.86
C SER A 163 -3.13 8.46 8.33
N PRO A 164 -2.21 9.27 7.77
CA PRO A 164 -0.90 8.80 7.33
C PRO A 164 -0.04 8.36 8.51
N SER A 165 0.93 7.50 8.23
CA SER A 165 1.97 7.08 9.17
C SER A 165 3.25 6.78 8.39
N GLU A 166 4.38 7.17 8.93
CA GLU A 166 5.71 6.79 8.46
C GLU A 166 6.28 5.62 9.27
N GLY A 167 5.41 4.77 9.81
CA GLY A 167 5.78 3.63 10.65
C GLY A 167 6.65 2.58 9.95
N GLY A 168 6.66 2.54 8.61
CA GLY A 168 7.61 1.73 7.85
C GLY A 168 9.08 2.11 8.09
N HIS A 169 9.32 3.35 8.48
CA HIS A 169 10.66 3.85 8.84
C HIS A 169 11.00 3.69 10.33
N ALA A 170 10.10 3.14 11.15
CA ALA A 170 10.44 2.78 12.53
C ALA A 170 11.47 1.66 12.58
N GLU A 171 12.23 1.59 13.66
CA GLU A 171 13.32 0.62 13.86
C GLU A 171 12.81 -0.82 13.73
N PHE A 172 13.55 -1.64 13.00
CA PHE A 172 13.32 -3.08 12.94
C PHE A 172 13.62 -3.73 14.29
N GLY A 173 12.59 -4.25 14.95
CA GLY A 173 12.69 -4.95 16.22
C GLY A 173 12.86 -6.47 16.05
N PRO A 174 14.09 -7.03 16.15
CA PRO A 174 14.33 -8.46 16.01
C PRO A 174 13.70 -9.25 17.17
N ARG A 175 13.10 -10.43 16.88
CA ARG A 175 12.34 -11.25 17.84
C ARG A 175 13.05 -12.53 18.25
N ASN A 176 14.07 -12.93 17.50
CA ASN A 176 14.82 -14.17 17.72
C ASN A 176 16.26 -14.01 17.23
N HIS A 177 17.10 -15.01 17.50
CA HIS A 177 18.52 -14.95 17.23
C HIS A 177 18.84 -14.70 15.73
N LEU A 178 18.13 -15.35 14.80
CA LEU A 178 18.34 -15.14 13.37
C LEU A 178 17.99 -13.71 12.94
N GLU A 179 16.94 -13.12 13.51
CA GLU A 179 16.58 -11.73 13.23
C GLU A 179 17.57 -10.73 13.87
N MET A 180 18.17 -11.06 15.03
CA MET A 180 19.26 -10.27 15.62
C MET A 180 20.51 -10.29 14.72
N GLU A 181 20.87 -11.45 14.19
CA GLU A 181 21.98 -11.56 13.24
C GLU A 181 21.71 -10.78 11.95
N LEU A 182 20.48 -10.82 11.43
CA LEU A 182 20.07 -10.00 10.29
C LEU A 182 20.18 -8.51 10.60
N PHE A 183 19.74 -8.07 11.78
CA PHE A 183 19.87 -6.68 12.20
C PHE A 183 21.34 -6.24 12.24
N HIS A 184 22.23 -7.04 12.84
CA HIS A 184 23.67 -6.75 12.87
C HIS A 184 24.26 -6.69 11.45
N TYR A 185 23.92 -7.64 10.58
CA TYR A 185 24.36 -7.61 9.19
C TYR A 185 23.94 -6.34 8.47
N LEU A 186 22.71 -5.87 8.67
CA LEU A 186 22.20 -4.65 8.03
C LEU A 186 22.79 -3.37 8.63
N SER A 187 23.15 -3.36 9.92
CA SER A 187 23.78 -2.20 10.57
C SER A 187 25.20 -1.90 10.07
N ASP A 188 25.84 -2.85 9.38
CA ASP A 188 27.11 -2.61 8.67
C ASP A 188 26.92 -1.76 7.38
N TYR A 189 25.68 -1.66 6.87
CA TYR A 189 25.37 -0.97 5.63
C TYR A 189 24.45 0.26 5.83
N PHE A 190 23.68 0.30 6.92
CA PHE A 190 22.68 1.33 7.18
C PHE A 190 22.81 1.87 8.60
N ASP A 191 22.95 3.19 8.75
CA ASP A 191 22.94 3.86 10.05
C ASP A 191 21.62 3.66 10.79
N HIS A 192 20.52 3.48 10.03
CA HIS A 192 19.18 3.24 10.56
C HIS A 192 18.56 2.02 9.88
N VAL A 193 18.39 0.93 10.63
CA VAL A 193 17.77 -0.32 10.16
C VAL A 193 16.26 -0.27 10.46
N SER A 194 15.50 0.26 9.53
CA SER A 194 14.04 0.34 9.63
C SER A 194 13.34 -0.95 9.20
N TYR A 195 12.03 -1.06 9.49
CA TYR A 195 11.21 -2.13 8.93
C TYR A 195 11.23 -2.16 7.41
N GLU A 196 11.28 -1.01 6.73
CA GLU A 196 11.38 -0.96 5.26
C GLU A 196 12.64 -1.65 4.72
N ARG A 197 13.77 -1.59 5.45
CA ARG A 197 15.01 -2.26 5.07
C ARG A 197 14.90 -3.79 5.01
N VAL A 198 13.83 -4.37 5.59
CA VAL A 198 13.55 -5.81 5.59
C VAL A 198 12.20 -6.17 4.97
N LEU A 199 11.26 -5.21 4.82
CA LEU A 199 9.88 -5.44 4.33
C LEU A 199 9.57 -4.62 3.08
N SER A 200 10.44 -4.67 2.11
CA SER A 200 10.25 -4.10 0.77
C SER A 200 10.81 -5.05 -0.28
N GLY A 201 10.78 -4.69 -1.57
CA GLY A 201 11.47 -5.45 -2.61
C GLY A 201 12.96 -5.59 -2.31
N ASP A 202 13.63 -4.45 -2.04
CA ASP A 202 15.03 -4.43 -1.62
C ASP A 202 15.23 -5.17 -0.31
N GLY A 203 14.29 -5.07 0.63
CA GLY A 203 14.35 -5.77 1.91
C GLY A 203 14.36 -7.30 1.76
N LEU A 204 13.57 -7.84 0.84
CA LEU A 204 13.63 -9.28 0.54
C LEU A 204 15.00 -9.69 -0.03
N PHE A 205 15.59 -8.84 -0.85
CA PHE A 205 16.94 -9.07 -1.38
C PHE A 205 18.00 -8.95 -0.29
N HIS A 206 17.91 -7.99 0.62
CA HIS A 206 18.82 -7.88 1.79
C HIS A 206 18.77 -9.14 2.67
N ILE A 207 17.58 -9.66 2.96
CA ILE A 207 17.42 -10.92 3.69
C ILE A 207 18.10 -12.07 2.93
N TYR A 208 17.93 -12.15 1.60
CA TYR A 208 18.57 -13.16 0.79
C TYR A 208 20.10 -13.06 0.84
N GLN A 209 20.67 -11.86 0.72
CA GLN A 209 22.11 -11.63 0.80
C GLN A 209 22.66 -12.05 2.17
N PHE A 210 22.04 -11.63 3.26
CA PHE A 210 22.39 -12.06 4.60
C PHE A 210 22.45 -13.58 4.73
N LEU A 211 21.42 -14.29 4.28
CA LEU A 211 21.36 -15.75 4.36
C LEU A 211 22.43 -16.42 3.49
N LYS A 212 22.72 -15.89 2.31
CA LYS A 212 23.79 -16.34 1.43
C LYS A 212 25.16 -16.20 2.09
N ASP A 213 25.46 -15.02 2.62
CA ASP A 213 26.76 -14.69 3.20
C ASP A 213 27.01 -15.46 4.51
N SER A 214 25.96 -15.82 5.24
CA SER A 214 26.04 -16.69 6.40
C SER A 214 26.50 -18.12 6.10
N LYS A 215 26.40 -18.57 4.83
CA LYS A 215 26.74 -19.92 4.34
C LYS A 215 26.01 -21.10 5.02
N ARG A 216 25.00 -20.81 5.83
CA ARG A 216 24.28 -21.85 6.64
C ARG A 216 23.05 -22.44 5.95
N PHE A 217 22.50 -21.77 4.94
CA PHE A 217 21.18 -22.10 4.39
C PHE A 217 21.19 -22.58 2.94
N GLY A 218 22.36 -22.90 2.42
CA GLY A 218 22.59 -23.37 1.05
C GLY A 218 23.52 -22.46 0.26
N SER A 219 23.65 -22.72 -1.02
CA SER A 219 24.52 -21.97 -1.94
C SER A 219 23.71 -21.29 -3.03
N GLU A 220 24.26 -20.20 -3.57
CA GLU A 220 23.75 -19.54 -4.75
C GLU A 220 24.39 -20.18 -6.00
N PRO A 221 23.61 -20.88 -6.85
CA PRO A 221 24.13 -21.38 -8.13
C PRO A 221 24.41 -20.21 -9.08
N SER A 222 25.41 -20.36 -9.97
CA SER A 222 25.79 -19.30 -10.93
C SER A 222 24.63 -18.82 -11.79
N TRP A 223 23.74 -19.74 -12.22
CA TRP A 223 22.58 -19.37 -13.02
C TRP A 223 21.59 -18.47 -12.27
N LEU A 224 21.46 -18.63 -10.94
CA LEU A 224 20.57 -17.81 -10.12
C LEU A 224 21.13 -16.41 -9.93
N PHE A 225 22.45 -16.31 -9.74
CA PHE A 225 23.14 -15.03 -9.70
C PHE A 225 22.98 -14.22 -11.00
N GLU A 226 23.19 -14.88 -12.17
CA GLU A 226 23.00 -14.23 -13.47
C GLU A 226 21.53 -13.82 -13.72
N LYS A 227 20.57 -14.63 -13.27
CA LYS A 227 19.15 -14.30 -13.37
C LYS A 227 18.81 -13.03 -12.54
N MET A 228 19.36 -12.93 -11.32
CA MET A 228 19.13 -11.75 -10.46
C MET A 228 19.81 -10.47 -10.96
N LYS A 229 20.84 -10.58 -11.82
CA LYS A 229 21.43 -9.41 -12.48
C LYS A 229 20.56 -8.85 -13.62
N SER A 230 19.80 -9.70 -14.27
CA SER A 230 18.99 -9.34 -15.45
C SER A 230 17.52 -9.06 -15.13
N GLU A 231 17.03 -9.55 -14.01
CA GLU A 231 15.64 -9.43 -13.58
C GLU A 231 15.56 -8.83 -12.17
N ASP A 232 14.37 -8.41 -11.74
CA ASP A 232 14.12 -7.94 -10.37
C ASP A 232 14.44 -9.05 -9.35
N PRO A 233 15.42 -8.84 -8.45
CA PRO A 233 15.83 -9.88 -7.50
C PRO A 233 14.70 -10.37 -6.59
N ALA A 234 13.80 -9.50 -6.16
CA ALA A 234 12.68 -9.88 -5.29
C ALA A 234 11.68 -10.78 -6.03
N GLU A 235 11.42 -10.51 -7.31
CA GLU A 235 10.59 -11.37 -8.16
C GLU A 235 11.25 -12.73 -8.37
N VAL A 236 12.55 -12.77 -8.66
CA VAL A 236 13.31 -14.01 -8.82
C VAL A 236 13.30 -14.84 -7.54
N ILE A 237 13.57 -14.24 -6.38
CA ILE A 237 13.54 -14.91 -5.08
C ILE A 237 12.17 -15.54 -4.82
N SER A 238 11.10 -14.76 -5.00
CA SER A 238 9.74 -15.24 -4.75
C SER A 238 9.32 -16.35 -5.71
N GLU A 239 9.71 -16.25 -6.99
CA GLU A 239 9.46 -17.30 -8.00
C GLU A 239 10.19 -18.60 -7.67
N MET A 240 11.50 -18.52 -7.37
CA MET A 240 12.33 -19.69 -7.05
C MET A 240 11.88 -20.36 -5.75
N ALA A 241 11.42 -19.57 -4.78
CA ALA A 241 10.81 -20.09 -3.56
C ALA A 241 9.50 -20.81 -3.85
N ARG A 242 8.62 -20.23 -4.67
CA ARG A 242 7.34 -20.83 -5.06
C ARG A 242 7.53 -22.16 -5.78
N LEU A 243 8.50 -22.23 -6.68
CA LEU A 243 8.83 -23.43 -7.44
C LEU A 243 9.67 -24.43 -6.63
N LYS A 244 10.06 -24.10 -5.39
CA LYS A 244 10.94 -24.89 -4.50
C LYS A 244 12.30 -25.25 -5.15
N LYS A 245 12.79 -24.39 -6.04
CA LYS A 245 14.01 -24.61 -6.81
C LYS A 245 15.30 -24.23 -6.09
N ASN A 246 15.19 -23.36 -5.05
CA ASN A 246 16.36 -22.94 -4.29
C ASN A 246 16.04 -22.78 -2.80
N LYS A 247 16.85 -23.37 -1.93
CA LYS A 247 16.67 -23.36 -0.47
C LYS A 247 16.89 -21.97 0.14
N LEU A 248 17.84 -21.19 -0.38
CA LEU A 248 18.07 -19.80 0.08
C LEU A 248 16.85 -18.94 -0.20
N CYS A 249 16.30 -19.00 -1.42
CA CYS A 249 15.10 -18.24 -1.78
C CYS A 249 13.91 -18.63 -0.90
N MET A 250 13.72 -19.91 -0.63
CA MET A 250 12.67 -20.39 0.28
C MET A 250 12.86 -19.81 1.69
N LYS A 251 14.08 -19.89 2.23
CA LYS A 251 14.38 -19.38 3.56
C LYS A 251 14.26 -17.86 3.66
N ALA A 252 14.69 -17.13 2.62
CA ALA A 252 14.53 -15.67 2.55
C ALA A 252 13.05 -15.26 2.59
N LEU A 253 12.21 -15.92 1.80
CA LEU A 253 10.79 -15.63 1.78
C LEU A 253 10.08 -16.07 3.07
N ASP A 254 10.54 -17.16 3.73
CA ASP A 254 10.06 -17.57 5.06
C ASP A 254 10.33 -16.47 6.10
N LEU A 255 11.56 -15.96 6.14
CA LEU A 255 11.97 -14.93 7.09
C LEU A 255 11.23 -13.61 6.83
N PHE A 256 11.18 -13.17 5.57
CA PHE A 256 10.40 -12.00 5.16
C PHE A 256 8.94 -12.11 5.60
N THR A 257 8.29 -13.23 5.32
CA THR A 257 6.87 -13.45 5.66
C THR A 257 6.63 -13.46 7.16
N SER A 258 7.58 -14.02 7.94
CA SER A 258 7.54 -14.02 9.40
C SER A 258 7.67 -12.60 9.97
N ILE A 259 8.63 -11.82 9.48
CA ILE A 259 8.83 -10.42 9.89
C ILE A 259 7.59 -9.58 9.50
N TYR A 260 7.05 -9.79 8.30
CA TYR A 260 5.85 -9.07 7.83
C TYR A 260 4.63 -9.33 8.72
N GLY A 261 4.40 -10.60 9.11
CA GLY A 261 3.35 -10.94 10.06
C GLY A 261 3.55 -10.27 11.43
N ALA A 262 4.78 -10.22 11.92
CA ALA A 262 5.10 -9.58 13.19
C ALA A 262 4.89 -8.06 13.15
N ALA A 263 5.34 -7.38 12.10
CA ALA A 263 5.14 -5.94 11.89
C ALA A 263 3.64 -5.60 11.82
N ALA A 264 2.85 -6.34 11.03
CA ALA A 264 1.40 -6.18 10.96
C ALA A 264 0.72 -6.38 12.33
N GLY A 265 1.20 -7.35 13.14
CA GLY A 265 0.71 -7.56 14.49
C GLY A 265 1.14 -6.47 15.48
N ASN A 266 2.31 -5.85 15.29
CA ASN A 266 2.76 -4.70 16.07
C ASN A 266 1.87 -3.49 15.78
N LEU A 267 1.66 -3.17 14.51
CA LEU A 267 0.76 -2.10 14.08
C LEU A 267 -0.66 -2.32 14.63
N ALA A 268 -1.15 -3.57 14.60
CA ALA A 268 -2.47 -3.91 15.17
C ALA A 268 -2.58 -3.58 16.66
N LEU A 269 -1.51 -3.79 17.45
CA LEU A 269 -1.47 -3.42 18.86
C LEU A 269 -1.36 -1.91 19.06
N GLN A 270 -0.46 -1.25 18.31
CA GLN A 270 -0.17 0.18 18.45
C GLN A 270 -1.43 1.04 18.28
N VAL A 271 -2.30 0.67 17.34
CA VAL A 271 -3.50 1.44 17.03
C VAL A 271 -4.79 0.77 17.50
N MET A 272 -4.69 -0.36 18.23
CA MET A 272 -5.86 -1.16 18.64
C MET A 272 -6.78 -1.46 17.46
N ALA A 273 -6.23 -2.04 16.40
CA ALA A 273 -6.92 -2.28 15.12
C ALA A 273 -7.97 -3.42 15.22
N VAL A 274 -8.88 -3.35 16.18
CA VAL A 274 -9.89 -4.38 16.42
C VAL A 274 -10.92 -4.50 15.29
N GLY A 275 -11.02 -3.49 14.43
CA GLY A 275 -11.85 -3.48 13.23
C GLY A 275 -11.23 -4.26 12.06
N GLY A 276 -9.94 -4.55 12.10
CA GLY A 276 -9.24 -5.35 11.08
C GLY A 276 -7.89 -4.78 10.66
N VAL A 277 -7.07 -5.66 10.09
CA VAL A 277 -5.80 -5.30 9.46
C VAL A 277 -5.84 -5.67 7.99
N PHE A 278 -5.43 -4.74 7.14
CA PHE A 278 -5.34 -4.91 5.70
C PHE A 278 -3.88 -4.95 5.27
N ILE A 279 -3.56 -5.92 4.42
CA ILE A 279 -2.23 -6.12 3.85
C ILE A 279 -2.30 -5.66 2.40
N GLY A 280 -1.65 -4.54 2.12
CA GLY A 280 -1.61 -3.91 0.79
C GLY A 280 -0.27 -4.07 0.09
N GLY A 281 -0.10 -3.28 -0.97
CA GLY A 281 1.13 -3.22 -1.76
C GLY A 281 1.27 -4.30 -2.81
N GLY A 282 2.25 -4.12 -3.69
CA GLY A 282 2.45 -5.01 -4.84
C GLY A 282 3.04 -6.37 -4.51
N ILE A 283 3.65 -6.54 -3.33
CA ILE A 283 4.29 -7.81 -2.93
C ILE A 283 3.24 -8.81 -2.44
N ALA A 284 2.30 -8.39 -1.59
CA ALA A 284 1.35 -9.29 -0.93
C ALA A 284 0.52 -10.16 -1.91
N PRO A 285 -0.06 -9.64 -3.01
CA PRO A 285 -0.73 -10.47 -4.00
C PRO A 285 0.18 -11.49 -4.67
N LYS A 286 1.44 -11.14 -4.97
CA LYS A 286 2.41 -12.02 -5.63
C LYS A 286 2.81 -13.22 -4.77
N ILE A 287 2.85 -13.03 -3.45
CA ILE A 287 3.20 -14.05 -2.47
C ILE A 287 2.00 -14.57 -1.66
N ILE A 288 0.78 -14.41 -2.14
CA ILE A 288 -0.45 -14.81 -1.42
C ILE A 288 -0.41 -16.28 -0.96
N TRP A 289 0.13 -17.18 -1.79
CA TRP A 289 0.32 -18.59 -1.47
C TRP A 289 1.19 -18.78 -0.22
N LYS A 290 2.19 -17.90 -0.02
CA LYS A 290 3.10 -17.90 1.13
C LYS A 290 2.45 -17.27 2.37
N LEU A 291 1.69 -16.19 2.21
CA LEU A 291 0.95 -15.58 3.30
C LEU A 291 -0.09 -16.55 3.90
N LYS A 292 -0.61 -17.48 3.09
CA LYS A 292 -1.58 -18.51 3.50
C LYS A 292 -0.97 -19.74 4.19
N ASP A 293 0.33 -19.92 4.19
CA ASP A 293 1.00 -21.12 4.76
C ASP A 293 1.13 -21.11 6.29
N ARG A 294 0.49 -20.16 6.97
CA ARG A 294 0.49 -19.91 8.43
C ARG A 294 1.70 -19.17 8.97
N THR A 295 2.81 -19.02 8.24
CA THR A 295 4.02 -18.33 8.72
C THR A 295 3.70 -16.89 9.13
N PHE A 296 2.99 -16.15 8.26
CA PHE A 296 2.53 -14.79 8.54
C PHE A 296 1.63 -14.74 9.78
N MET A 297 0.57 -15.54 9.81
CA MET A 297 -0.42 -15.49 10.90
C MET A 297 0.12 -16.00 12.23
N LYS A 298 1.10 -16.91 12.24
CA LYS A 298 1.80 -17.31 13.44
C LYS A 298 2.52 -16.11 14.05
N ALA A 299 3.36 -15.42 13.28
CA ALA A 299 4.11 -14.26 13.75
C ALA A 299 3.20 -13.06 14.11
N PHE A 300 2.10 -12.85 13.37
CA PHE A 300 1.07 -11.86 13.70
C PHE A 300 0.49 -12.06 15.10
N LYS A 301 0.17 -13.31 15.44
CA LYS A 301 -0.48 -13.69 16.71
C LYS A 301 0.46 -13.79 17.92
N GLU A 302 1.76 -13.93 17.69
CA GLU A 302 2.76 -14.06 18.75
C GLU A 302 3.07 -12.69 19.41
N LYS A 303 2.20 -12.28 20.35
CA LYS A 303 2.30 -11.00 21.09
C LYS A 303 2.34 -11.21 22.61
N GLY A 304 2.90 -12.35 23.06
CA GLY A 304 3.03 -12.69 24.46
C GLY A 304 1.67 -12.62 25.18
N ARG A 305 1.61 -11.97 26.33
CA ARG A 305 0.39 -11.83 27.14
C ARG A 305 -0.75 -11.08 26.39
N LEU A 306 -0.45 -10.28 25.38
CA LEU A 306 -1.43 -9.53 24.59
C LEU A 306 -1.90 -10.27 23.34
N SER A 307 -1.48 -11.51 23.10
CA SER A 307 -1.93 -12.33 21.96
C SER A 307 -3.46 -12.45 21.88
N HIS A 308 -4.15 -12.44 23.02
CA HIS A 308 -5.62 -12.51 23.08
C HIS A 308 -6.30 -11.29 22.40
N ILE A 309 -5.62 -10.15 22.27
CA ILE A 309 -6.12 -8.96 21.57
C ILE A 309 -6.03 -9.17 20.06
N VAL A 310 -4.89 -9.68 19.55
CA VAL A 310 -4.64 -9.76 18.11
C VAL A 310 -5.20 -11.03 17.45
N VAL A 311 -5.33 -12.13 18.18
CA VAL A 311 -5.87 -13.40 17.67
C VAL A 311 -7.25 -13.25 17.01
N PRO A 312 -8.21 -12.50 17.57
CA PRO A 312 -9.53 -12.33 16.99
C PRO A 312 -9.61 -11.26 15.90
N ILE A 313 -8.53 -10.55 15.58
CA ILE A 313 -8.55 -9.47 14.57
C ILE A 313 -8.69 -10.07 13.16
N PRO A 314 -9.66 -9.61 12.34
CA PRO A 314 -9.71 -9.97 10.93
C PRO A 314 -8.47 -9.46 10.18
N VAL A 315 -7.85 -10.33 9.35
CA VAL A 315 -6.69 -9.97 8.53
C VAL A 315 -7.00 -10.33 7.08
N LYS A 316 -6.87 -9.34 6.17
CA LYS A 316 -7.22 -9.48 4.75
C LYS A 316 -6.11 -8.92 3.87
N VAL A 317 -5.81 -9.60 2.78
CA VAL A 317 -4.92 -9.11 1.72
C VAL A 317 -5.76 -8.41 0.65
N ILE A 318 -5.35 -7.22 0.28
CA ILE A 318 -5.96 -6.46 -0.82
C ILE A 318 -5.40 -7.02 -2.14
N MET A 319 -6.30 -7.49 -3.02
CA MET A 319 -5.94 -8.08 -4.31
C MET A 319 -6.18 -7.13 -5.49
N ASN A 320 -6.80 -5.98 -5.24
CA ASN A 320 -7.15 -5.01 -6.28
C ASN A 320 -6.08 -3.94 -6.43
N GLU A 321 -5.38 -3.91 -7.55
CA GLU A 321 -4.32 -2.94 -7.85
C GLU A 321 -4.81 -1.49 -8.01
N ARG A 322 -6.13 -1.28 -8.11
CA ARG A 322 -6.72 0.06 -8.25
C ARG A 322 -7.14 0.68 -6.93
N THR A 323 -6.76 0.09 -5.81
CA THR A 323 -7.26 0.51 -4.48
C THR A 323 -6.98 1.99 -4.20
N ALA A 324 -5.76 2.47 -4.44
CA ALA A 324 -5.41 3.88 -4.27
C ALA A 324 -6.23 4.79 -5.22
N LEU A 325 -6.36 4.41 -6.49
CA LEU A 325 -7.16 5.14 -7.46
C LEU A 325 -8.65 5.22 -7.07
N LEU A 326 -9.21 4.10 -6.60
CA LEU A 326 -10.60 4.04 -6.11
C LEU A 326 -10.79 4.88 -4.85
N GLY A 327 -9.80 4.90 -3.96
CA GLY A 327 -9.81 5.74 -2.78
C GLY A 327 -9.73 7.22 -3.10
N ALA A 328 -8.85 7.62 -4.00
CA ALA A 328 -8.78 8.98 -4.51
C ALA A 328 -10.12 9.39 -5.16
N ALA A 329 -10.75 8.50 -5.95
CA ALA A 329 -12.08 8.75 -6.52
C ALA A 329 -13.16 8.91 -5.44
N SER A 330 -13.13 8.07 -4.41
CA SER A 330 -14.04 8.17 -3.26
C SER A 330 -13.87 9.50 -2.52
N ARG A 331 -12.63 9.94 -2.31
CA ARG A 331 -12.33 11.23 -1.68
C ARG A 331 -12.75 12.40 -2.56
N ALA A 332 -12.48 12.37 -3.87
CA ALA A 332 -12.95 13.37 -4.81
C ALA A 332 -14.49 13.51 -4.78
N MET A 333 -15.23 12.41 -4.72
CA MET A 333 -16.70 12.44 -4.56
C MET A 333 -17.15 13.05 -3.22
N ALA A 334 -16.36 12.90 -2.15
CA ALA A 334 -16.68 13.54 -0.86
C ALA A 334 -16.57 15.05 -0.93
N LEU A 335 -15.59 15.59 -1.69
CA LEU A 335 -15.39 17.03 -1.89
C LEU A 335 -16.59 17.74 -2.55
N LEU A 336 -17.51 17.02 -3.17
CA LEU A 336 -18.74 17.60 -3.72
C LEU A 336 -19.73 18.06 -2.65
N LYS A 337 -19.53 17.62 -1.39
CA LYS A 337 -20.44 17.93 -0.27
C LYS A 337 -19.89 19.03 0.63
N ASP A 338 -18.57 19.17 0.65
CA ASP A 338 -17.86 20.23 1.38
C ASP A 338 -17.95 21.55 0.57
#